data_f6f58078d7ae0119a68c54619fc092db
#
_entry.id   f6f58078d7ae0119a68c54619fc092db
#
_cell.length_a   1.000
_cell.length_b   1.000
_cell.length_c   1.000
_cell.angle_alpha   90.00
_cell.angle_beta   90.00
_cell.angle_gamma   90.00
#
_symmetry.space_group_name_H-M   'P 1'
#
loop_
_entity.id
_entity.type
_entity.pdbx_description
1 polymer ?
#
loop_
_entity_poly.entity_id
_entity_poly.type
_entity_poly.pdbx_seq_one_letter_code
_entity_poly.pdbx_strand_id
1 'polypeptide(L)'
;MKHIKTIDLINRNKMDMRRNKMDMYITCLDLEGVLVPEIWIAFAEATGIPELKKTTRDEPDYGKLMQYRIDILKEHGLGLKEIQDVIETIDPMPGAKEFLDELRSFSQVIIISDTFTQFAAPLMKKLGYPTLFCNTLEVADNGEVTGFRMRVEKSKYATVKALQSVGFQTIASGDSFNDLGMIEASKAGFLFRSTEAIKKDYPQYPAFDEYSDLLNAIKDAMK
;
A
#
# COMPACT_ATOMS: atom_id res chain seq x y z
N MET A 1 18.71 -11.41 -53.28
CA MET A 1 17.27 -11.24 -53.00
C MET A 1 16.72 -12.01 -51.79
N LYS A 2 17.32 -13.09 -51.27
CA LYS A 2 16.83 -13.83 -50.09
C LYS A 2 17.11 -13.13 -48.77
N HIS A 3 18.18 -12.35 -48.60
CA HIS A 3 18.55 -11.68 -47.36
C HIS A 3 17.64 -10.49 -46.97
N ILE A 4 17.10 -9.78 -47.95
CA ILE A 4 16.22 -8.62 -47.71
C ILE A 4 14.85 -9.08 -47.15
N LYS A 5 14.31 -10.22 -47.65
CA LYS A 5 13.03 -10.77 -47.14
C LYS A 5 13.10 -11.24 -45.70
N THR A 6 14.27 -11.71 -45.26
CA THR A 6 14.45 -12.19 -43.87
C THR A 6 14.50 -11.03 -42.87
N ILE A 7 15.13 -9.91 -43.24
CA ILE A 7 15.18 -8.70 -42.36
C ILE A 7 13.81 -8.05 -42.26
N ASP A 8 13.03 -8.01 -43.35
CA ASP A 8 11.65 -7.48 -43.32
C ASP A 8 10.72 -8.36 -42.44
N LEU A 9 10.89 -9.68 -42.50
CA LEU A 9 10.10 -10.61 -41.66
C LEU A 9 10.44 -10.46 -40.15
N ILE A 10 11.73 -10.29 -39.83
CA ILE A 10 12.19 -10.06 -38.45
C ILE A 10 11.69 -8.71 -37.93
N ASN A 11 11.71 -7.68 -38.77
CA ASN A 11 11.22 -6.35 -38.40
C ASN A 11 9.68 -6.32 -38.27
N ARG A 12 8.93 -7.02 -39.12
CA ARG A 12 7.48 -7.20 -38.96
C ARG A 12 7.13 -7.97 -37.70
N ASN A 13 7.82 -9.09 -37.42
CA ASN A 13 7.61 -9.84 -36.18
C ASN A 13 7.97 -9.03 -34.91
N LYS A 14 9.00 -8.17 -34.94
CA LYS A 14 9.32 -7.24 -33.86
C LYS A 14 8.26 -6.13 -33.72
N MET A 15 7.67 -5.65 -34.78
CA MET A 15 6.58 -4.69 -34.74
C MET A 15 5.26 -5.33 -34.27
N ASP A 16 4.96 -6.57 -34.69
CA ASP A 16 3.78 -7.30 -34.18
C ASP A 16 3.92 -7.74 -32.73
N MET A 17 5.14 -8.11 -32.28
CA MET A 17 5.40 -8.36 -30.85
C MET A 17 5.28 -7.08 -30.02
N ARG A 18 5.55 -5.90 -30.56
CA ARG A 18 5.31 -4.62 -29.88
C ARG A 18 3.83 -4.23 -29.85
N ARG A 19 3.04 -4.63 -30.85
CA ARG A 19 1.59 -4.42 -30.91
C ARG A 19 0.79 -5.37 -30.01
N ASN A 20 1.33 -6.57 -29.73
CA ASN A 20 0.69 -7.59 -28.88
C ASN A 20 1.27 -7.64 -27.46
N LYS A 21 2.01 -6.64 -27.03
CA LYS A 21 2.33 -6.50 -25.62
C LYS A 21 1.05 -6.01 -24.95
N MET A 22 0.19 -6.96 -24.52
CA MET A 22 -0.87 -6.62 -23.56
C MET A 22 -0.21 -5.91 -22.40
N ASP A 23 -0.54 -4.65 -22.20
CA ASP A 23 -0.04 -3.89 -21.08
C ASP A 23 -0.48 -4.60 -19.80
N MET A 24 0.50 -5.13 -19.08
CA MET A 24 0.23 -5.78 -17.80
C MET A 24 0.11 -4.70 -16.72
N TYR A 25 -1.09 -4.44 -16.30
CA TYR A 25 -1.34 -3.48 -15.23
C TYR A 25 -1.27 -4.14 -13.86
N ILE A 26 -0.72 -3.41 -12.91
CA ILE A 26 -0.82 -3.71 -11.48
C ILE A 26 -1.20 -2.45 -10.71
N THR A 27 -2.23 -2.57 -9.89
CA THR A 27 -2.66 -1.47 -9.01
C THR A 27 -1.98 -1.61 -7.66
N CYS A 28 -1.27 -0.56 -7.25
CA CYS A 28 -0.55 -0.44 -5.99
C CYS A 28 -1.38 0.42 -5.03
N LEU A 29 -1.83 -0.14 -3.94
CA LEU A 29 -2.65 0.54 -2.93
C LEU A 29 -1.91 0.67 -1.61
N ASP A 30 -2.11 1.75 -0.88
CA ASP A 30 -1.84 1.75 0.55
C ASP A 30 -2.90 0.91 1.30
N LEU A 31 -2.63 0.58 2.54
CA LEU A 31 -3.51 -0.18 3.42
C LEU A 31 -4.30 0.74 4.35
N GLU A 32 -3.58 1.43 5.24
CA GLU A 32 -4.15 2.31 6.26
C GLU A 32 -4.65 3.61 5.61
N GLY A 33 -5.80 4.13 6.00
CA GLY A 33 -6.44 5.27 5.34
C GLY A 33 -7.13 4.94 4.00
N VAL A 34 -6.77 3.83 3.35
CA VAL A 34 -7.35 3.40 2.07
C VAL A 34 -8.30 2.21 2.22
N LEU A 35 -7.87 1.14 2.86
CA LEU A 35 -8.67 -0.10 3.01
C LEU A 35 -9.07 -0.38 4.46
N VAL A 36 -8.27 0.07 5.42
CA VAL A 36 -8.49 -0.09 6.85
C VAL A 36 -8.22 1.23 7.58
N PRO A 37 -8.77 1.44 8.77
CA PRO A 37 -8.41 2.57 9.61
C PRO A 37 -6.93 2.54 10.00
N GLU A 38 -6.42 3.68 10.47
CA GLU A 38 -5.08 3.79 11.08
C GLU A 38 -4.97 2.86 12.29
N ILE A 39 -4.13 1.82 12.19
CA ILE A 39 -4.07 0.73 13.17
C ILE A 39 -3.62 1.24 14.54
N TRP A 40 -2.60 2.10 14.58
CA TRP A 40 -2.10 2.63 15.84
C TRP A 40 -3.11 3.53 16.57
N ILE A 41 -3.91 4.30 15.81
CA ILE A 41 -4.96 5.14 16.36
C ILE A 41 -6.06 4.26 16.96
N ALA A 42 -6.52 3.26 16.21
CA ALA A 42 -7.54 2.32 16.66
C ALA A 42 -7.06 1.52 17.88
N PHE A 43 -5.78 1.12 17.89
CA PHE A 43 -5.18 0.44 19.03
C PHE A 43 -5.11 1.34 20.28
N ALA A 44 -4.71 2.60 20.12
CA ALA A 44 -4.70 3.58 21.20
C ALA A 44 -6.10 3.80 21.81
N GLU A 45 -7.12 3.82 20.97
CA GLU A 45 -8.52 3.97 21.43
C GLU A 45 -9.02 2.75 22.17
N ALA A 46 -8.76 1.57 21.66
CA ALA A 46 -9.20 0.33 22.26
C ALA A 46 -8.50 0.03 23.59
N THR A 47 -7.23 0.41 23.73
CA THR A 47 -6.44 0.21 24.95
C THR A 47 -6.55 1.35 25.95
N GLY A 48 -7.06 2.51 25.53
CA GLY A 48 -7.11 3.71 26.37
C GLY A 48 -5.75 4.35 26.63
N ILE A 49 -4.76 4.10 25.74
CA ILE A 49 -3.39 4.64 25.81
C ILE A 49 -3.24 5.75 24.75
N PRO A 50 -3.53 7.02 25.10
CA PRO A 50 -3.53 8.11 24.13
C PRO A 50 -2.16 8.42 23.52
N GLU A 51 -1.07 8.07 24.22
CA GLU A 51 0.31 8.25 23.78
C GLU A 51 0.61 7.51 22.46
N LEU A 52 -0.08 6.40 22.21
CA LEU A 52 0.05 5.62 20.97
C LEU A 52 -0.61 6.27 19.75
N LYS A 53 -1.40 7.36 19.94
CA LYS A 53 -1.95 8.15 18.82
C LYS A 53 -0.92 9.00 18.09
N LYS A 54 0.29 9.14 18.64
CA LYS A 54 1.37 9.89 18.00
C LYS A 54 1.67 9.31 16.61
N THR A 55 1.77 10.19 15.61
CA THR A 55 1.98 9.85 14.21
C THR A 55 3.28 10.44 13.66
N THR A 56 3.59 10.18 12.41
CA THR A 56 4.72 10.81 11.69
C THR A 56 4.57 12.33 11.54
N ARG A 57 3.40 12.89 11.81
CA ARG A 57 3.18 14.36 11.88
C ARG A 57 3.77 14.95 13.18
N ASP A 58 3.78 14.15 14.25
CA ASP A 58 4.28 14.53 15.57
C ASP A 58 5.77 14.21 15.73
N GLU A 59 6.22 13.08 15.15
CA GLU A 59 7.61 12.65 15.08
C GLU A 59 7.94 12.17 13.66
N PRO A 60 8.57 13.02 12.83
CA PRO A 60 8.87 12.69 11.44
C PRO A 60 9.90 11.56 11.26
N ASP A 61 10.74 11.33 12.28
CA ASP A 61 11.68 10.19 12.27
C ASP A 61 10.93 8.91 12.65
N TYR A 62 10.65 8.10 11.63
CA TYR A 62 9.90 6.86 11.81
C TYR A 62 10.57 5.89 12.80
N GLY A 63 11.91 5.85 12.82
CA GLY A 63 12.65 5.02 13.78
C GLY A 63 12.39 5.44 15.22
N LYS A 64 12.45 6.75 15.49
CA LYS A 64 12.15 7.30 16.81
C LYS A 64 10.69 7.10 17.19
N LEU A 65 9.77 7.29 16.26
CA LEU A 65 8.36 7.05 16.50
C LEU A 65 8.09 5.59 16.87
N MET A 66 8.69 4.65 16.16
CA MET A 66 8.51 3.22 16.46
C MET A 66 9.17 2.83 17.78
N GLN A 67 10.36 3.35 18.09
CA GLN A 67 10.99 3.09 19.40
C GLN A 67 10.11 3.62 20.53
N TYR A 68 9.58 4.84 20.39
CA TYR A 68 8.65 5.43 21.36
C TYR A 68 7.43 4.54 21.58
N ARG A 69 6.83 4.00 20.52
CA ARG A 69 5.68 3.09 20.62
C ARG A 69 6.04 1.78 21.31
N ILE A 70 7.20 1.21 21.01
CA ILE A 70 7.70 -0.02 21.64
C ILE A 70 7.92 0.18 23.13
N ASP A 71 8.49 1.32 23.53
CA ASP A 71 8.70 1.64 24.94
C ASP A 71 7.37 1.74 25.71
N ILE A 72 6.34 2.35 25.12
CA ILE A 72 4.97 2.41 25.70
C ILE A 72 4.35 1.02 25.80
N LEU A 73 4.45 0.18 24.76
CA LEU A 73 3.94 -1.19 24.82
C LEU A 73 4.57 -1.96 25.98
N LYS A 74 5.88 -1.82 26.14
CA LYS A 74 6.63 -2.45 27.23
C LYS A 74 6.21 -1.93 28.62
N GLU A 75 6.06 -0.62 28.76
CA GLU A 75 5.61 0.03 30.01
C GLU A 75 4.23 -0.47 30.44
N HIS A 76 3.34 -0.69 29.47
CA HIS A 76 1.99 -1.20 29.72
C HIS A 76 1.88 -2.73 29.74
N GLY A 77 3.00 -3.46 29.54
CA GLY A 77 3.02 -4.93 29.51
C GLY A 77 2.25 -5.52 28.31
N LEU A 78 2.16 -4.79 27.22
CA LEU A 78 1.45 -5.20 25.99
C LEU A 78 2.40 -5.87 25.02
N GLY A 79 2.14 -7.15 24.76
CA GLY A 79 2.86 -7.92 23.76
C GLY A 79 2.12 -8.01 22.44
N LEU A 80 2.68 -8.79 21.49
CA LEU A 80 2.11 -8.99 20.18
C LEU A 80 0.69 -9.57 20.25
N LYS A 81 0.42 -10.47 21.19
CA LYS A 81 -0.90 -11.10 21.32
C LYS A 81 -1.99 -10.07 21.63
N GLU A 82 -1.77 -9.21 22.60
CA GLU A 82 -2.72 -8.16 23.00
C GLU A 82 -2.98 -7.19 21.84
N ILE A 83 -1.92 -6.86 21.07
CA ILE A 83 -2.05 -6.03 19.87
C ILE A 83 -2.92 -6.72 18.81
N GLN A 84 -2.65 -8.00 18.54
CA GLN A 84 -3.42 -8.76 17.55
C GLN A 84 -4.88 -8.96 17.97
N ASP A 85 -5.15 -9.20 19.26
CA ASP A 85 -6.50 -9.32 19.78
C ASP A 85 -7.31 -8.02 19.55
N VAL A 86 -6.68 -6.85 19.70
CA VAL A 86 -7.31 -5.57 19.38
C VAL A 86 -7.50 -5.40 17.87
N ILE A 87 -6.48 -5.69 17.07
CA ILE A 87 -6.57 -5.55 15.60
C ILE A 87 -7.64 -6.48 15.02
N GLU A 88 -7.88 -7.64 15.62
CA GLU A 88 -8.95 -8.55 15.21
C GLU A 88 -10.36 -7.91 15.35
N THR A 89 -10.51 -6.91 16.23
CA THR A 89 -11.76 -6.15 16.37
C THR A 89 -11.92 -5.04 15.33
N ILE A 90 -10.85 -4.65 14.63
CA ILE A 90 -10.89 -3.61 13.61
C ILE A 90 -11.46 -4.21 12.33
N ASP A 91 -12.47 -3.55 11.76
CA ASP A 91 -13.02 -3.92 10.46
C ASP A 91 -12.39 -3.09 9.34
N PRO A 92 -12.31 -3.64 8.11
CA PRO A 92 -12.05 -2.85 6.92
C PRO A 92 -13.02 -1.68 6.81
N MET A 93 -12.60 -0.62 6.13
CA MET A 93 -13.48 0.51 5.86
C MET A 93 -14.72 0.05 5.07
N PRO A 94 -15.89 0.65 5.30
CA PRO A 94 -17.11 0.30 4.57
C PRO A 94 -16.89 0.35 3.04
N GLY A 95 -17.20 -0.76 2.35
CA GLY A 95 -17.01 -0.89 0.91
C GLY A 95 -15.59 -1.27 0.45
N ALA A 96 -14.60 -1.34 1.36
CA ALA A 96 -13.20 -1.64 1.00
C ALA A 96 -13.02 -3.05 0.42
N LYS A 97 -13.71 -4.03 1.00
CA LYS A 97 -13.65 -5.42 0.54
C LYS A 97 -14.25 -5.58 -0.85
N GLU A 98 -15.41 -4.99 -1.08
CA GLU A 98 -16.12 -5.01 -2.35
C GLU A 98 -15.30 -4.29 -3.43
N PHE A 99 -14.75 -3.12 -3.12
CA PHE A 99 -13.83 -2.40 -4.01
C PHE A 99 -12.64 -3.27 -4.40
N LEU A 100 -12.00 -3.90 -3.42
CA LEU A 100 -10.82 -4.73 -3.64
C LEU A 100 -11.15 -5.96 -4.51
N ASP A 101 -12.30 -6.60 -4.29
CA ASP A 101 -12.74 -7.75 -5.08
C ASP A 101 -13.05 -7.35 -6.52
N GLU A 102 -13.73 -6.22 -6.73
CA GLU A 102 -14.01 -5.72 -8.07
C GLU A 102 -12.71 -5.32 -8.78
N LEU A 103 -11.82 -4.60 -8.12
CA LEU A 103 -10.51 -4.23 -8.67
C LEU A 103 -9.71 -5.45 -9.11
N ARG A 104 -9.69 -6.51 -8.31
CA ARG A 104 -8.98 -7.78 -8.60
C ARG A 104 -9.58 -8.55 -9.77
N SER A 105 -10.82 -8.24 -10.18
CA SER A 105 -11.45 -8.90 -11.34
C SER A 105 -10.86 -8.46 -12.68
N PHE A 106 -10.19 -7.30 -12.75
CA PHE A 106 -9.64 -6.74 -13.99
C PHE A 106 -8.20 -6.22 -13.87
N SER A 107 -7.63 -6.12 -12.67
CA SER A 107 -6.26 -5.70 -12.40
C SER A 107 -5.58 -6.67 -11.44
N GLN A 108 -4.28 -6.87 -11.61
CA GLN A 108 -3.48 -7.38 -10.51
C GLN A 108 -3.41 -6.30 -9.43
N VAL A 109 -3.42 -6.71 -8.15
CA VAL A 109 -3.42 -5.77 -7.02
C VAL A 109 -2.35 -6.15 -6.04
N ILE A 110 -1.60 -5.16 -5.59
CA ILE A 110 -0.65 -5.27 -4.49
C ILE A 110 -0.90 -4.15 -3.50
N ILE A 111 -0.91 -4.48 -2.22
CA ILE A 111 -0.91 -3.53 -1.13
C ILE A 111 0.53 -3.29 -0.70
N ILE A 112 0.94 -2.03 -0.58
CA ILE A 112 2.28 -1.62 -0.16
C ILE A 112 2.10 -0.69 1.03
N SER A 113 2.43 -1.16 2.23
CA SER A 113 2.16 -0.46 3.48
C SER A 113 3.40 -0.38 4.37
N ASP A 114 3.47 0.64 5.19
CA ASP A 114 4.50 0.78 6.22
C ASP A 114 4.11 0.05 7.53
N THR A 115 2.98 -0.63 7.56
CA THR A 115 2.57 -1.54 8.64
C THR A 115 3.49 -2.76 8.77
N PHE A 116 3.13 -3.68 9.66
CA PHE A 116 3.90 -4.90 9.95
C PHE A 116 3.10 -6.15 9.64
N THR A 117 3.78 -7.21 9.20
CA THR A 117 3.15 -8.50 8.87
C THR A 117 2.27 -9.01 10.00
N GLN A 118 2.75 -8.89 11.24
CA GLN A 118 2.05 -9.38 12.41
C GLN A 118 0.79 -8.57 12.74
N PHE A 119 0.80 -7.26 12.45
CA PHE A 119 -0.37 -6.39 12.63
C PHE A 119 -1.39 -6.61 11.51
N ALA A 120 -0.93 -6.75 10.28
CA ALA A 120 -1.80 -6.89 9.13
C ALA A 120 -2.52 -8.24 9.08
N ALA A 121 -1.97 -9.30 9.69
CA ALA A 121 -2.48 -10.67 9.53
C ALA A 121 -3.99 -10.83 9.78
N PRO A 122 -4.60 -10.31 10.87
CA PRO A 122 -6.05 -10.40 11.08
C PRO A 122 -6.86 -9.66 9.99
N LEU A 123 -6.38 -8.50 9.55
CA LEU A 123 -7.04 -7.68 8.54
C LEU A 123 -6.96 -8.30 7.15
N MET A 124 -5.85 -8.96 6.82
CA MET A 124 -5.71 -9.67 5.55
C MET A 124 -6.76 -10.78 5.38
N LYS A 125 -7.11 -11.48 6.44
CA LYS A 125 -8.22 -12.45 6.42
C LYS A 125 -9.54 -11.78 6.02
N LYS A 126 -9.87 -10.64 6.63
CA LYS A 126 -11.10 -9.88 6.35
C LYS A 126 -11.13 -9.34 4.91
N LEU A 127 -9.97 -8.98 4.35
CA LEU A 127 -9.80 -8.49 2.98
C LEU A 127 -9.67 -9.61 1.92
N GLY A 128 -9.74 -10.89 2.30
CA GLY A 128 -9.61 -12.02 1.37
C GLY A 128 -8.19 -12.29 0.91
N TYR A 129 -7.22 -12.10 1.79
CA TYR A 129 -5.79 -12.38 1.59
C TYR A 129 -5.18 -11.73 0.33
N PRO A 130 -5.26 -10.40 0.19
CA PRO A 130 -4.56 -9.71 -0.88
C PRO A 130 -3.05 -9.82 -0.70
N THR A 131 -2.30 -9.66 -1.80
CA THR A 131 -0.84 -9.56 -1.73
C THR A 131 -0.46 -8.30 -0.97
N LEU A 132 0.33 -8.45 0.08
CA LEU A 132 0.80 -7.36 0.93
C LEU A 132 2.32 -7.34 1.00
N PHE A 133 2.91 -6.17 0.73
CA PHE A 133 4.30 -5.87 1.02
C PHE A 133 4.37 -4.85 2.16
N CYS A 134 4.92 -5.29 3.28
CA CYS A 134 5.03 -4.48 4.49
C CYS A 134 6.32 -4.83 5.26
N ASN A 135 6.45 -4.30 6.45
CA ASN A 135 7.60 -4.49 7.33
C ASN A 135 7.38 -5.68 8.28
N THR A 136 8.31 -5.91 9.20
CA THR A 136 8.25 -7.02 10.16
C THR A 136 8.63 -6.52 11.54
N LEU A 137 7.85 -6.89 12.58
CA LEU A 137 8.24 -6.67 13.97
C LEU A 137 9.26 -7.74 14.39
N GLU A 138 10.16 -7.36 15.28
CA GLU A 138 11.00 -8.26 16.05
C GLU A 138 10.28 -8.55 17.38
N VAL A 139 10.04 -9.83 17.63
CA VAL A 139 9.23 -10.28 18.77
C VAL A 139 10.02 -11.36 19.50
N ALA A 140 10.18 -11.20 20.80
CA ALA A 140 10.81 -12.18 21.66
C ALA A 140 9.89 -13.39 21.92
N ASP A 141 10.45 -14.49 22.39
CA ASP A 141 9.71 -15.74 22.67
C ASP A 141 8.55 -15.56 23.65
N ASN A 142 8.64 -14.59 24.53
CA ASN A 142 7.57 -14.22 25.48
C ASN A 142 6.48 -13.34 24.87
N GLY A 143 6.58 -12.97 23.59
CA GLY A 143 5.62 -12.13 22.87
C GLY A 143 5.91 -10.62 22.98
N GLU A 144 6.97 -10.20 23.70
CA GLU A 144 7.37 -8.79 23.79
C GLU A 144 7.83 -8.29 22.40
N VAL A 145 7.32 -7.13 21.98
CA VAL A 145 7.82 -6.44 20.78
C VAL A 145 9.11 -5.73 21.15
N THR A 146 10.22 -6.18 20.57
CA THR A 146 11.58 -5.72 20.91
C THR A 146 12.18 -4.81 19.86
N GLY A 147 11.61 -4.77 18.65
CA GLY A 147 12.12 -3.98 17.57
C GLY A 147 11.28 -4.13 16.30
N PHE A 148 11.81 -3.60 15.24
CA PHE A 148 11.20 -3.72 13.92
C PHE A 148 12.27 -3.73 12.83
N ARG A 149 11.92 -4.29 11.68
CA ARG A 149 12.76 -4.31 10.49
C ARG A 149 11.98 -3.78 9.30
N MET A 150 12.51 -2.69 8.73
CA MET A 150 12.03 -2.17 7.46
C MET A 150 12.39 -3.14 6.33
N ARG A 151 11.45 -3.44 5.45
CA ARG A 151 11.67 -4.31 4.29
C ARG A 151 12.68 -3.69 3.31
N VAL A 152 12.51 -2.42 3.02
CA VAL A 152 13.38 -1.63 2.16
C VAL A 152 13.15 -0.15 2.42
N GLU A 153 14.20 0.67 2.25
CA GLU A 153 14.07 2.12 2.34
C GLU A 153 13.15 2.65 1.22
N LYS A 154 12.32 3.65 1.54
CA LYS A 154 11.32 4.21 0.61
C LYS A 154 10.48 3.12 -0.05
N SER A 155 9.95 2.22 0.77
CA SER A 155 9.31 0.94 0.40
C SER A 155 8.29 1.09 -0.74
N LYS A 156 7.41 2.10 -0.69
CA LYS A 156 6.35 2.32 -1.67
C LYS A 156 6.93 2.68 -3.05
N TYR A 157 7.84 3.66 -3.11
CA TYR A 157 8.53 4.02 -4.34
C TYR A 157 9.38 2.88 -4.93
N ALA A 158 10.21 2.25 -4.08
CA ALA A 158 11.11 1.17 -4.50
C ALA A 158 10.34 -0.02 -5.08
N THR A 159 9.19 -0.37 -4.47
CA THR A 159 8.34 -1.46 -4.97
C THR A 159 7.75 -1.14 -6.34
N VAL A 160 7.20 0.06 -6.53
CA VAL A 160 6.67 0.50 -7.83
C VAL A 160 7.76 0.43 -8.91
N LYS A 161 8.96 0.93 -8.63
CA LYS A 161 10.09 0.87 -9.58
C LYS A 161 10.50 -0.56 -9.91
N ALA A 162 10.49 -1.46 -8.93
CA ALA A 162 10.78 -2.88 -9.14
C ALA A 162 9.72 -3.56 -10.03
N LEU A 163 8.45 -3.31 -9.80
CA LEU A 163 7.36 -3.82 -10.63
C LEU A 163 7.46 -3.32 -12.08
N GLN A 164 7.79 -2.04 -12.28
CA GLN A 164 8.02 -1.47 -13.59
C GLN A 164 9.22 -2.11 -14.30
N SER A 165 10.29 -2.44 -13.56
CA SER A 165 11.48 -3.06 -14.13
C SER A 165 11.23 -4.46 -14.68
N VAL A 166 10.21 -5.16 -14.18
CA VAL A 166 9.78 -6.48 -14.67
C VAL A 166 8.59 -6.40 -15.65
N GLY A 167 8.25 -5.18 -16.12
CA GLY A 167 7.33 -4.98 -17.24
C GLY A 167 5.89 -4.59 -16.89
N PHE A 168 5.56 -4.37 -15.62
CA PHE A 168 4.24 -3.87 -15.24
C PHE A 168 4.09 -2.37 -15.51
N GLN A 169 2.91 -1.97 -15.95
CA GLN A 169 2.45 -0.60 -15.83
C GLN A 169 1.73 -0.44 -14.49
N THR A 170 2.24 0.44 -13.64
CA THR A 170 1.71 0.64 -12.29
C THR A 170 0.67 1.75 -12.26
N ILE A 171 -0.39 1.55 -11.49
CA ILE A 171 -1.36 2.56 -11.10
C ILE A 171 -1.33 2.59 -9.58
N ALA A 172 -1.27 3.77 -8.97
CA ALA A 172 -1.11 3.86 -7.52
C ALA A 172 -2.17 4.73 -6.87
N SER A 173 -2.58 4.38 -5.65
CA SER A 173 -3.45 5.21 -4.83
C SER A 173 -3.09 5.10 -3.34
N GLY A 174 -3.14 6.25 -2.66
CA GLY A 174 -2.88 6.40 -1.23
C GLY A 174 -3.51 7.67 -0.68
N ASP A 175 -3.44 7.86 0.64
CA ASP A 175 -4.10 8.96 1.35
C ASP A 175 -3.13 10.02 1.87
N SER A 176 -1.84 9.69 2.00
CA SER A 176 -0.89 10.48 2.79
C SER A 176 0.42 10.79 2.07
N PHE A 177 1.28 11.61 2.68
CA PHE A 177 2.54 12.09 2.09
C PHE A 177 3.52 10.96 1.73
N ASN A 178 3.53 9.85 2.47
CA ASN A 178 4.41 8.72 2.20
C ASN A 178 4.00 7.94 0.92
N ASP A 179 2.78 8.18 0.39
CA ASP A 179 2.28 7.57 -0.84
C ASP A 179 2.71 8.32 -2.10
N LEU A 180 3.06 9.59 -1.96
CA LEU A 180 3.35 10.45 -3.11
C LEU A 180 4.45 9.88 -4.00
N GLY A 181 5.47 9.25 -3.40
CA GLY A 181 6.54 8.63 -4.18
C GLY A 181 6.05 7.49 -5.10
N MET A 182 5.09 6.67 -4.67
CA MET A 182 4.52 5.63 -5.53
C MET A 182 3.51 6.20 -6.52
N ILE A 183 2.75 7.22 -6.13
CA ILE A 183 1.77 7.93 -6.96
C ILE A 183 2.49 8.60 -8.13
N GLU A 184 3.53 9.38 -7.85
CA GLU A 184 4.32 10.09 -8.86
C GLU A 184 5.05 9.14 -9.83
N ALA A 185 5.59 8.02 -9.31
CA ALA A 185 6.33 7.06 -10.11
C ALA A 185 5.45 6.21 -11.02
N SER A 186 4.13 6.19 -10.83
CA SER A 186 3.19 5.33 -11.55
C SER A 186 2.69 5.97 -12.85
N LYS A 187 2.18 5.15 -13.80
CA LYS A 187 1.53 5.62 -15.02
C LYS A 187 0.35 6.55 -14.72
N ALA A 188 -0.41 6.21 -13.67
CA ALA A 188 -1.46 7.04 -13.13
C ALA A 188 -1.42 6.95 -11.59
N GLY A 189 -1.66 8.08 -10.93
CA GLY A 189 -1.66 8.18 -9.48
C GLY A 189 -2.87 8.95 -9.00
N PHE A 190 -3.45 8.49 -7.91
CA PHE A 190 -4.68 9.03 -7.33
C PHE A 190 -4.54 9.25 -5.83
N LEU A 191 -5.04 10.36 -5.33
CA LEU A 191 -5.24 10.60 -3.92
C LEU A 191 -6.60 10.01 -3.50
N PHE A 192 -6.64 9.27 -2.42
CA PHE A 192 -7.88 8.69 -1.92
C PHE A 192 -8.09 9.05 -0.45
N ARG A 193 -9.19 9.75 -0.15
CA ARG A 193 -9.53 10.25 1.21
C ARG A 193 -8.41 11.06 1.86
N SER A 194 -7.61 11.70 1.03
CA SER A 194 -6.49 12.54 1.48
C SER A 194 -6.98 13.83 2.14
N THR A 195 -6.13 14.40 2.98
CA THR A 195 -6.43 15.69 3.63
C THR A 195 -6.48 16.83 2.60
N GLU A 196 -7.22 17.90 2.93
CA GLU A 196 -7.30 19.10 2.08
C GLU A 196 -5.93 19.75 1.88
N ALA A 197 -5.02 19.62 2.84
CA ALA A 197 -3.64 20.11 2.70
C ALA A 197 -2.92 19.37 1.57
N ILE A 198 -2.98 18.05 1.52
CA ILE A 198 -2.34 17.24 0.48
C ILE A 198 -2.98 17.54 -0.88
N LYS A 199 -4.31 17.57 -0.97
CA LYS A 199 -5.05 17.91 -2.20
C LYS A 199 -4.63 19.28 -2.75
N LYS A 200 -4.43 20.25 -1.88
CA LYS A 200 -3.99 21.62 -2.24
C LYS A 200 -2.54 21.67 -2.69
N ASP A 201 -1.65 20.93 -2.02
CA ASP A 201 -0.21 20.94 -2.31
C ASP A 201 0.13 20.12 -3.56
N TYR A 202 -0.73 19.16 -3.92
CA TYR A 202 -0.55 18.24 -5.06
C TYR A 202 -1.76 18.22 -6.00
N PRO A 203 -2.20 19.37 -6.54
CA PRO A 203 -3.41 19.49 -7.36
C PRO A 203 -3.34 18.76 -8.70
N GLN A 204 -2.15 18.29 -9.11
CA GLN A 204 -1.95 17.50 -10.32
C GLN A 204 -2.48 16.07 -10.20
N TYR A 205 -2.72 15.57 -8.98
CA TYR A 205 -3.27 14.22 -8.78
C TYR A 205 -4.77 14.30 -8.51
N PRO A 206 -5.60 13.61 -9.32
CA PRO A 206 -7.02 13.49 -9.05
C PRO A 206 -7.27 12.89 -7.67
N ALA A 207 -8.20 13.47 -6.92
CA ALA A 207 -8.54 13.05 -5.57
C ALA A 207 -9.97 12.53 -5.52
N PHE A 208 -10.17 11.42 -4.83
CA PHE A 208 -11.46 10.74 -4.67
C PHE A 208 -11.70 10.39 -3.20
N ASP A 209 -12.96 10.41 -2.80
CA ASP A 209 -13.38 10.03 -1.45
C ASP A 209 -14.28 8.76 -1.48
N GLU A 210 -14.81 8.41 -2.68
CA GLU A 210 -15.65 7.24 -2.90
C GLU A 210 -14.92 6.16 -3.72
N TYR A 211 -15.07 4.89 -3.30
CA TYR A 211 -14.45 3.77 -3.99
C TYR A 211 -14.89 3.60 -5.44
N SER A 212 -16.17 3.89 -5.74
CA SER A 212 -16.71 3.84 -7.10
C SER A 212 -15.97 4.77 -8.05
N ASP A 213 -15.66 5.98 -7.60
CA ASP A 213 -14.98 6.99 -8.41
C ASP A 213 -13.51 6.62 -8.64
N LEU A 214 -12.82 6.19 -7.58
CA LEU A 214 -11.46 5.66 -7.69
C LEU A 214 -11.41 4.47 -8.64
N LEU A 215 -12.36 3.53 -8.55
CA LEU A 215 -12.42 2.35 -9.41
C LEU A 215 -12.59 2.72 -10.89
N ASN A 216 -13.47 3.69 -11.18
CA ASN A 216 -13.67 4.19 -12.53
C ASN A 216 -12.42 4.88 -13.07
N ALA A 217 -11.74 5.70 -12.26
CA ALA A 217 -10.49 6.36 -12.64
C ALA A 217 -9.37 5.33 -12.93
N ILE A 218 -9.27 4.27 -12.14
CA ILE A 218 -8.33 3.17 -12.38
C ILE A 218 -8.65 2.46 -13.71
N LYS A 219 -9.92 2.14 -13.98
CA LYS A 219 -10.36 1.53 -15.25
C LYS A 219 -10.02 2.42 -16.45
N ASP A 220 -10.21 3.73 -16.33
CA ASP A 220 -9.90 4.67 -17.40
C ASP A 220 -8.40 4.81 -17.65
N ALA A 221 -7.58 4.74 -16.61
CA ALA A 221 -6.12 4.77 -16.73
C ALA A 221 -5.52 3.52 -17.43
N MET A 222 -6.29 2.44 -17.54
CA MET A 222 -5.89 1.20 -18.21
C MET A 222 -6.22 1.20 -19.74
N LYS A 223 -6.98 2.18 -20.18
CA LYS A 223 -7.28 2.37 -21.63
C LYS A 223 -6.11 3.09 -22.33
#